data_f3ec950490b249b6dc7908c0d95de017
#
_entry.id   f3ec950490b249b6dc7908c0d95de017
#
_cell.length_a   1.000
_cell.length_b   1.000
_cell.length_c   1.000
_cell.angle_alpha   90.00
_cell.angle_beta   90.00
_cell.angle_gamma   90.00
#
_symmetry.space_group_name_H-M   'P 1'
#
loop_
_entity.id
_entity.type
_entity.pdbx_description
1 polymer ?
#
loop_
_entity_poly.entity_id
_entity_poly.type
_entity_poly.pdbx_seq_one_letter_code
_entity_poly.pdbx_strand_id
1 'polypeptide(L)'
;FRQLIWNKMYRKDVIKGIYFPTGNKIDDEFWTYQAIGNASKLIYIDQKLYAYRQQEQSVMHLLDAKKRLEALKAKEERHKYICEFMPQLKVESLNNLWFTCIYQGQRVLKDKNKENLKSVYPQIKSFIKKYPQINLKDITDKKQKIWIIFAKISFCGTCKIRNLLKIGL
;
A
#
# COMPACT_ATOMS: atom_id res chain seq x y z
N PHE A 1 4.49 -4.09 -11.64
CA PHE A 1 4.40 -2.65 -11.90
C PHE A 1 4.62 -1.86 -10.61
N ARG A 2 5.61 -0.97 -10.58
CA ARG A 2 5.90 -0.13 -9.40
C ARG A 2 5.18 1.20 -9.52
N GLN A 3 4.63 1.71 -8.42
CA GLN A 3 3.90 3.00 -8.38
C GLN A 3 4.84 4.22 -8.32
N LEU A 4 6.06 4.11 -8.80
CA LEU A 4 7.02 5.20 -8.83
C LEU A 4 6.70 6.13 -10.00
N ILE A 5 6.68 7.43 -9.77
CA ILE A 5 6.40 8.44 -10.81
C ILE A 5 7.60 8.61 -11.73
N TRP A 6 8.79 8.70 -11.15
CA TRP A 6 10.04 9.04 -11.84
C TRP A 6 10.54 7.99 -12.85
N ASN A 7 10.03 6.76 -12.82
CA ASN A 7 10.40 5.70 -13.78
C ASN A 7 9.40 5.57 -14.94
N LYS A 8 8.62 6.61 -15.22
CA LYS A 8 7.60 6.62 -16.26
C LYS A 8 7.59 7.93 -17.03
N MET A 9 7.19 7.85 -18.28
CA MET A 9 6.84 9.01 -19.10
C MET A 9 5.32 9.05 -19.28
N TYR A 10 4.76 10.24 -19.19
CA TYR A 10 3.31 10.46 -19.28
C TYR A 10 2.98 11.43 -20.38
N ARG A 11 1.94 11.13 -21.15
CA ARG A 11 1.35 12.12 -22.03
C ARG A 11 0.63 13.18 -21.19
N LYS A 12 0.69 14.44 -21.63
CA LYS A 12 0.11 15.59 -20.91
C LYS A 12 -1.39 15.45 -20.70
N ASP A 13 -2.12 14.91 -21.66
CA ASP A 13 -3.56 14.68 -21.58
C ASP A 13 -3.95 13.66 -20.53
N VAL A 14 -3.14 12.61 -20.33
CA VAL A 14 -3.36 11.56 -19.34
C VAL A 14 -3.28 12.08 -17.90
N ILE A 15 -2.41 13.06 -17.66
CA ILE A 15 -2.18 13.62 -16.32
C ILE A 15 -2.93 14.93 -16.05
N LYS A 16 -3.70 15.40 -17.02
CA LYS A 16 -4.48 16.64 -16.88
C LYS A 16 -5.52 16.48 -15.77
N GLY A 17 -5.53 17.42 -14.81
CA GLY A 17 -6.47 17.42 -13.69
C GLY A 17 -6.10 16.53 -12.53
N ILE A 18 -4.96 15.81 -12.58
CA ILE A 18 -4.44 15.05 -11.45
C ILE A 18 -3.42 15.91 -10.70
N TYR A 19 -3.67 16.15 -9.43
CA TYR A 19 -2.82 16.97 -8.57
C TYR A 19 -2.16 16.14 -7.48
N PHE A 20 -0.96 16.54 -7.09
CA PHE A 20 -0.30 15.96 -5.92
C PHE A 20 -0.95 16.50 -4.64
N PRO A 21 -1.26 15.66 -3.66
CA PRO A 21 -1.79 16.13 -2.40
C PRO A 21 -0.72 16.93 -1.65
N THR A 22 -1.07 18.14 -1.21
CA THR A 22 -0.18 18.99 -0.43
C THR A 22 0.04 18.44 0.97
N GLY A 23 1.28 18.50 1.46
CA GLY A 23 1.64 18.10 2.83
C GLY A 23 1.85 16.60 3.07
N ASN A 24 1.64 15.75 2.07
CA ASN A 24 1.98 14.33 2.15
C ASN A 24 3.42 14.07 1.71
N LYS A 25 4.04 13.05 2.31
CA LYS A 25 5.41 12.63 1.98
C LYS A 25 5.46 11.42 1.04
N ILE A 26 4.29 10.84 0.71
CA ILE A 26 4.12 9.67 -0.15
C ILE A 26 3.21 10.06 -1.31
N ASP A 27 3.72 10.90 -2.20
CA ASP A 27 2.91 11.52 -3.27
C ASP A 27 2.54 10.53 -4.37
N ASP A 28 3.46 9.64 -4.75
CA ASP A 28 3.29 8.70 -5.85
C ASP A 28 2.19 7.65 -5.60
N GLU A 29 1.94 7.26 -4.36
CA GLU A 29 0.84 6.35 -4.01
C GLU A 29 -0.55 6.99 -4.19
N PHE A 30 -0.66 8.32 -4.08
CA PHE A 30 -1.93 9.03 -4.30
C PHE A 30 -2.15 9.40 -5.77
N TRP A 31 -1.11 9.48 -6.58
CA TRP A 31 -1.15 10.05 -7.92
C TRP A 31 -1.13 9.00 -9.04
N THR A 32 -0.23 8.01 -8.93
CA THR A 32 0.10 7.11 -10.05
C THR A 32 -1.10 6.28 -10.52
N TYR A 33 -1.98 5.83 -9.64
CA TYR A 33 -3.13 5.01 -10.03
C TYR A 33 -4.15 5.79 -10.88
N GLN A 34 -4.30 7.09 -10.65
CA GLN A 34 -5.17 7.95 -11.44
C GLN A 34 -4.60 8.13 -12.85
N ALA A 35 -3.31 8.42 -12.97
CA ALA A 35 -2.64 8.53 -14.27
C ALA A 35 -2.73 7.22 -15.07
N ILE A 36 -2.59 6.07 -14.41
CA ILE A 36 -2.76 4.76 -15.05
C ILE A 36 -4.22 4.54 -15.47
N GLY A 37 -5.18 4.93 -14.64
CA GLY A 37 -6.60 4.82 -14.93
C GLY A 37 -7.04 5.64 -16.13
N ASN A 38 -6.45 6.82 -16.31
CA ASN A 38 -6.72 7.68 -17.46
C ASN A 38 -6.05 7.22 -18.76
N ALA A 39 -5.07 6.32 -18.67
CA ALA A 39 -4.29 5.90 -19.85
C ALA A 39 -5.04 4.81 -20.64
N SER A 40 -5.30 5.05 -21.92
CA SER A 40 -5.86 4.06 -22.84
C SER A 40 -4.83 2.98 -23.24
N LYS A 41 -3.53 3.29 -23.11
CA LYS A 41 -2.44 2.38 -23.48
C LYS A 41 -1.25 2.54 -22.54
N LEU A 42 -0.71 1.41 -22.08
CA LEU A 42 0.52 1.33 -21.32
C LEU A 42 1.58 0.59 -22.13
N ILE A 43 2.79 1.14 -22.20
CA ILE A 43 3.93 0.54 -22.90
C ILE A 43 5.01 0.26 -21.85
N TYR A 44 5.49 -0.98 -21.80
CA TYR A 44 6.65 -1.36 -21.02
C TYR A 44 7.91 -1.32 -21.89
N ILE A 45 8.96 -0.66 -21.39
CA ILE A 45 10.27 -0.59 -22.03
C ILE A 45 11.27 -1.23 -21.09
N ASP A 46 11.95 -2.27 -21.55
CA ASP A 46 13.00 -2.97 -20.77
C ASP A 46 14.37 -2.35 -21.05
N GLN A 47 14.47 -1.06 -20.82
CA GLN A 47 15.73 -0.31 -20.94
C GLN A 47 16.01 0.42 -19.62
N LYS A 48 17.27 0.43 -19.20
CA LYS A 48 17.72 1.13 -17.99
C LYS A 48 17.96 2.60 -18.31
N LEU A 49 16.90 3.42 -18.30
CA LEU A 49 16.93 4.83 -18.67
C LEU A 49 17.06 5.79 -17.47
N TYR A 50 17.04 5.29 -16.26
CA TYR A 50 17.07 6.11 -15.04
C TYR A 50 18.05 5.54 -14.01
N ALA A 51 19.00 6.37 -13.56
CA ALA A 51 19.94 6.06 -12.49
C ALA A 51 19.40 6.59 -11.14
N TYR A 52 18.96 5.67 -10.27
CA TYR A 52 18.48 6.03 -8.94
C TYR A 52 19.63 6.06 -7.93
N ARG A 53 20.02 7.27 -7.49
CA ARG A 53 21.06 7.47 -6.49
C ARG A 53 20.57 7.05 -5.11
N GLN A 54 21.25 6.11 -4.47
CA GLN A 54 21.01 5.73 -3.08
C GLN A 54 21.74 6.70 -2.14
N GLN A 55 21.03 7.16 -1.12
CA GLN A 55 21.58 8.04 -0.07
C GLN A 55 21.16 7.51 1.29
N GLU A 56 22.08 7.48 2.26
CA GLU A 56 21.81 7.03 3.63
C GLU A 56 20.73 7.87 4.32
N GLN A 57 20.68 9.17 4.04
CA GLN A 57 19.69 10.10 4.60
C GLN A 57 18.40 10.18 3.73
N SER A 58 18.13 9.19 2.90
CA SER A 58 16.91 9.17 2.09
C SER A 58 15.67 9.19 2.97
N VAL A 59 14.64 9.93 2.54
CA VAL A 59 13.31 9.98 3.18
C VAL A 59 12.72 8.57 3.42
N MET A 60 13.10 7.59 2.58
CA MET A 60 12.64 6.21 2.72
C MET A 60 13.21 5.50 3.97
N HIS A 61 14.39 5.89 4.44
CA HIS A 61 14.99 5.35 5.67
C HIS A 61 14.41 5.98 6.94
N LEU A 62 13.80 7.17 6.83
CA LEU A 62 13.22 7.94 7.92
C LEU A 62 11.70 7.73 8.08
N LEU A 63 11.19 6.56 7.69
CA LEU A 63 9.76 6.24 7.79
C LEU A 63 9.33 6.12 9.25
N ASP A 64 8.75 7.21 9.76
CA ASP A 64 8.10 7.25 11.07
C ASP A 64 6.69 6.64 11.06
N ALA A 65 6.09 6.55 12.24
CA ALA A 65 4.76 5.98 12.41
C ALA A 65 3.64 6.76 11.67
N LYS A 66 3.80 8.08 11.53
CA LYS A 66 2.85 8.94 10.81
C LYS A 66 2.78 8.58 9.33
N LYS A 67 3.94 8.40 8.68
CA LYS A 67 4.04 8.00 7.27
C LYS A 67 3.42 6.63 7.01
N ARG A 68 3.41 5.74 8.01
CA ARG A 68 2.74 4.44 7.89
C ARG A 68 1.23 4.58 7.74
N LEU A 69 0.63 5.53 8.46
CA LEU A 69 -0.80 5.85 8.32
C LEU A 69 -1.12 6.55 7.00
N GLU A 70 -0.23 7.42 6.51
CA GLU A 70 -0.36 8.04 5.19
C GLU A 70 -0.39 6.97 4.08
N ALA A 71 0.50 5.98 4.15
CA ALA A 71 0.50 4.86 3.20
C ALA A 71 -0.83 4.08 3.21
N LEU A 72 -1.44 3.87 4.38
CA LEU A 72 -2.74 3.22 4.48
C LEU A 72 -3.86 4.07 3.90
N LYS A 73 -3.87 5.39 4.16
CA LYS A 73 -4.83 6.32 3.57
C LYS A 73 -4.72 6.34 2.05
N ALA A 74 -3.51 6.39 1.51
CA ALA A 74 -3.29 6.34 0.07
C ALA A 74 -3.83 5.05 -0.57
N LYS A 75 -3.62 3.90 0.08
CA LYS A 75 -4.17 2.62 -0.37
C LYS A 75 -5.70 2.56 -0.25
N GLU A 76 -6.27 3.19 0.76
CA GLU A 76 -7.71 3.30 0.92
C GLU A 76 -8.35 4.17 -0.17
N GLU A 77 -7.77 5.33 -0.47
CA GLU A 77 -8.24 6.19 -1.54
C GLU A 77 -8.14 5.51 -2.90
N ARG A 78 -7.02 4.83 -3.16
CA ARG A 78 -6.88 4.00 -4.35
C ARG A 78 -7.95 2.91 -4.43
N HIS A 79 -8.26 2.25 -3.31
CA HIS A 79 -9.31 1.23 -3.28
C HIS A 79 -10.69 1.82 -3.60
N LYS A 80 -11.02 2.99 -3.07
CA LYS A 80 -12.27 3.70 -3.40
C LYS A 80 -12.34 4.03 -4.90
N TYR A 81 -11.26 4.61 -5.44
CA TYR A 81 -11.15 4.90 -6.87
C TYR A 81 -11.34 3.65 -7.73
N ILE A 82 -10.69 2.54 -7.37
CA ILE A 82 -10.83 1.27 -8.09
C ILE A 82 -12.26 0.73 -8.00
N CYS A 83 -12.93 0.84 -6.85
CA CYS A 83 -14.34 0.44 -6.73
C CYS A 83 -15.27 1.22 -7.65
N GLU A 84 -14.97 2.50 -7.88
CA GLU A 84 -15.78 3.40 -8.70
C GLU A 84 -15.48 3.24 -10.20
N PHE A 85 -14.21 3.26 -10.59
CA PHE A 85 -13.80 3.33 -12.00
C PHE A 85 -13.33 2.01 -12.60
N MET A 86 -12.98 1.02 -11.76
CA MET A 86 -12.41 -0.27 -12.20
C MET A 86 -12.94 -1.43 -11.32
N PRO A 87 -14.26 -1.65 -11.24
CA PRO A 87 -14.87 -2.60 -10.29
C PRO A 87 -14.37 -4.03 -10.44
N GLN A 88 -13.87 -4.42 -11.62
CA GLN A 88 -13.26 -5.73 -11.87
C GLN A 88 -11.98 -5.97 -11.04
N LEU A 89 -11.31 -4.91 -10.56
CA LEU A 89 -10.09 -4.98 -9.73
C LEU A 89 -10.37 -4.79 -8.22
N LYS A 90 -11.63 -4.78 -7.82
CA LYS A 90 -12.03 -4.51 -6.43
C LYS A 90 -11.44 -5.51 -5.45
N VAL A 91 -11.43 -6.79 -5.80
CA VAL A 91 -10.93 -7.86 -4.93
C VAL A 91 -9.44 -7.74 -4.73
N GLU A 92 -8.68 -7.56 -5.80
CA GLU A 92 -7.22 -7.38 -5.75
C GLU A 92 -6.83 -6.13 -4.97
N SER A 93 -7.57 -5.05 -5.16
CA SER A 93 -7.36 -3.80 -4.44
C SER A 93 -7.62 -3.94 -2.93
N LEU A 94 -8.71 -4.60 -2.55
CA LEU A 94 -9.04 -4.88 -1.16
C LEU A 94 -8.00 -5.82 -0.52
N ASN A 95 -7.59 -6.85 -1.24
CA ASN A 95 -6.52 -7.75 -0.81
C ASN A 95 -5.20 -7.00 -0.57
N ASN A 96 -4.83 -6.09 -1.48
CA ASN A 96 -3.65 -5.24 -1.32
C ASN A 96 -3.75 -4.32 -0.09
N LEU A 97 -4.91 -3.75 0.20
CA LEU A 97 -5.15 -2.94 1.39
C LEU A 97 -4.96 -3.77 2.68
N TRP A 98 -5.50 -4.98 2.73
CA TRP A 98 -5.32 -5.90 3.86
C TRP A 98 -3.86 -6.25 4.10
N PHE A 99 -3.12 -6.59 3.03
CA PHE A 99 -1.68 -6.88 3.15
C PHE A 99 -0.86 -5.66 3.55
N THR A 100 -1.26 -4.46 3.11
CA THR A 100 -0.64 -3.22 3.58
C THR A 100 -0.87 -3.02 5.08
N CYS A 101 -2.07 -3.30 5.59
CA CYS A 101 -2.35 -3.27 7.04
C CYS A 101 -1.49 -4.28 7.79
N ILE A 102 -1.39 -5.52 7.32
CA ILE A 102 -0.55 -6.56 7.95
C ILE A 102 0.92 -6.11 7.96
N TYR A 103 1.44 -5.63 6.84
CA TYR A 103 2.81 -5.15 6.74
C TYR A 103 3.09 -3.98 7.68
N GLN A 104 2.21 -2.98 7.72
CA GLN A 104 2.37 -1.84 8.63
C GLN A 104 2.25 -2.27 10.10
N GLY A 105 1.35 -3.19 10.42
CA GLY A 105 1.24 -3.81 11.74
C GLY A 105 2.51 -4.53 12.18
N GLN A 106 3.13 -5.30 11.27
CA GLN A 106 4.42 -5.96 11.51
C GLN A 106 5.52 -4.94 11.84
N ARG A 107 5.60 -3.84 11.08
CA ARG A 107 6.61 -2.79 11.26
C ARG A 107 6.43 -2.04 12.57
N VAL A 108 5.19 -1.71 12.95
CA VAL A 108 4.90 -1.04 14.23
C VAL A 108 5.19 -1.94 15.42
N LEU A 109 4.93 -3.25 15.32
CA LEU A 109 5.26 -4.21 16.39
C LEU A 109 6.79 -4.38 16.59
N LYS A 110 7.59 -4.08 15.56
CA LYS A 110 9.07 -4.06 15.64
C LYS A 110 9.64 -2.72 16.07
N ASP A 111 8.81 -1.68 16.09
CA ASP A 111 9.26 -0.34 16.46
C ASP A 111 9.69 -0.32 17.93
N LYS A 112 10.87 0.24 18.20
CA LYS A 112 11.39 0.40 19.56
C LYS A 112 10.61 1.48 20.34
N ASN A 113 9.96 2.40 19.63
CA ASN A 113 9.15 3.44 20.24
C ASN A 113 7.76 2.90 20.62
N LYS A 114 7.56 2.66 21.91
CA LYS A 114 6.29 2.14 22.47
C LYS A 114 5.11 3.10 22.27
N GLU A 115 5.35 4.40 22.12
CA GLU A 115 4.28 5.36 21.81
C GLU A 115 3.69 5.14 20.41
N ASN A 116 4.52 4.81 19.44
CA ASN A 116 4.08 4.45 18.10
C ASN A 116 3.16 3.21 18.14
N LEU A 117 3.49 2.22 18.99
CA LEU A 117 2.63 1.06 19.17
C LEU A 117 1.27 1.44 19.76
N LYS A 118 1.21 2.34 20.73
CA LYS A 118 -0.04 2.78 21.37
C LYS A 118 -0.90 3.64 20.45
N SER A 119 -0.29 4.52 19.66
CA SER A 119 -1.01 5.51 18.84
C SER A 119 -1.34 5.00 17.43
N VAL A 120 -0.43 4.29 16.77
CA VAL A 120 -0.55 3.91 15.36
C VAL A 120 -1.20 2.53 15.18
N TYR A 121 -0.85 1.57 16.01
CA TYR A 121 -1.36 0.20 15.87
C TYR A 121 -2.90 0.08 15.94
N PRO A 122 -3.61 0.77 16.86
CA PRO A 122 -5.07 0.77 16.89
C PRO A 122 -5.69 1.32 15.60
N GLN A 123 -5.06 2.35 15.01
CA GLN A 123 -5.52 2.94 13.76
C GLN A 123 -5.37 1.97 12.59
N ILE A 124 -4.24 1.24 12.49
CA ILE A 124 -4.05 0.18 11.48
C ILE A 124 -5.13 -0.89 11.64
N LYS A 125 -5.42 -1.30 12.87
CA LYS A 125 -6.48 -2.28 13.15
C LYS A 125 -7.87 -1.77 12.76
N SER A 126 -8.13 -0.47 12.86
CA SER A 126 -9.40 0.13 12.45
C SER A 126 -9.65 0.03 10.95
N PHE A 127 -8.61 0.13 10.10
CA PHE A 127 -8.74 -0.09 8.66
C PHE A 127 -9.26 -1.49 8.33
N ILE A 128 -8.75 -2.53 9.00
CA ILE A 128 -9.23 -3.90 8.79
C ILE A 128 -10.69 -4.05 9.22
N LYS A 129 -11.08 -3.44 10.34
CA LYS A 129 -12.48 -3.46 10.80
C LYS A 129 -13.42 -2.76 9.84
N LYS A 130 -12.97 -1.68 9.21
CA LYS A 130 -13.74 -0.92 8.22
C LYS A 130 -14.01 -1.74 6.94
N TYR A 131 -13.12 -2.67 6.60
CA TYR A 131 -13.20 -3.50 5.40
C TYR A 131 -13.24 -5.01 5.73
N PRO A 132 -14.27 -5.49 6.50
CA PRO A 132 -14.30 -6.88 6.96
C PRO A 132 -14.64 -7.90 5.87
N GLN A 133 -15.17 -7.42 4.74
CA GLN A 133 -15.87 -8.25 3.73
C GLN A 133 -14.95 -8.76 2.62
N ILE A 134 -13.71 -9.08 2.91
CA ILE A 134 -12.91 -9.79 1.91
C ILE A 134 -13.44 -11.21 1.76
N ASN A 135 -13.97 -11.54 0.58
CA ASN A 135 -14.41 -12.88 0.28
C ASN A 135 -13.20 -13.76 -0.06
N LEU A 136 -12.96 -14.75 0.79
CA LEU A 136 -11.81 -15.64 0.65
C LEU A 136 -11.86 -16.50 -0.61
N LYS A 137 -13.05 -16.71 -1.21
CA LYS A 137 -13.19 -17.48 -2.46
C LYS A 137 -12.56 -16.75 -3.65
N ASP A 138 -12.61 -15.43 -3.64
CA ASP A 138 -12.12 -14.58 -4.73
C ASP A 138 -10.59 -14.38 -4.71
N ILE A 139 -9.92 -14.83 -3.64
CA ILE A 139 -8.46 -14.75 -3.53
C ILE A 139 -7.83 -15.98 -4.18
N THR A 140 -7.13 -15.78 -5.29
CA THR A 140 -6.47 -16.84 -6.06
C THR A 140 -5.19 -17.35 -5.42
N ASP A 141 -4.39 -16.47 -4.81
CA ASP A 141 -3.14 -16.82 -4.15
C ASP A 141 -3.38 -17.53 -2.82
N LYS A 142 -3.08 -18.82 -2.77
CA LYS A 142 -3.26 -19.66 -1.57
C LYS A 142 -2.49 -19.15 -0.34
N LYS A 143 -1.27 -18.60 -0.52
CA LYS A 143 -0.47 -18.06 0.58
C LYS A 143 -1.11 -16.81 1.15
N GLN A 144 -1.59 -15.92 0.28
CA GLN A 144 -2.29 -14.72 0.69
C GLN A 144 -3.58 -15.07 1.44
N LYS A 145 -4.35 -16.00 0.92
CA LYS A 145 -5.58 -16.49 1.55
C LYS A 145 -5.35 -16.98 2.98
N ILE A 146 -4.32 -17.79 3.21
CA ILE A 146 -3.97 -18.29 4.56
C ILE A 146 -3.67 -17.12 5.51
N TRP A 147 -2.85 -16.15 5.09
CA TRP A 147 -2.51 -15.00 5.94
C TRP A 147 -3.70 -14.11 6.27
N ILE A 148 -4.65 -13.97 5.34
CA ILE A 148 -5.89 -13.22 5.61
C ILE A 148 -6.77 -13.98 6.62
N ILE A 149 -6.89 -15.31 6.50
CA ILE A 149 -7.60 -16.12 7.49
C ILE A 149 -7.01 -15.91 8.88
N PHE A 150 -5.70 -16.03 9.02
CA PHE A 150 -5.04 -15.80 10.31
C PHE A 150 -5.25 -14.37 10.82
N ALA A 151 -5.20 -13.37 9.93
CA ALA A 151 -5.42 -11.98 10.31
C ALA A 151 -6.87 -11.71 10.76
N LYS A 152 -7.85 -12.43 10.20
CA LYS A 152 -9.25 -12.38 10.68
C LYS A 152 -9.43 -12.98 12.07
N ILE A 153 -8.70 -14.06 12.40
CA ILE A 153 -8.73 -14.69 13.72
C ILE A 153 -7.97 -13.80 14.73
N SER A 154 -6.73 -13.48 14.44
CA SER A 154 -5.89 -12.64 15.28
C SER A 154 -4.92 -11.80 14.46
N PHE A 155 -5.24 -10.52 14.28
CA PHE A 155 -4.37 -9.60 13.56
C PHE A 155 -2.99 -9.46 14.22
N CYS A 156 -2.97 -9.32 15.56
CA CYS A 156 -1.72 -9.22 16.32
C CYS A 156 -0.89 -10.51 16.21
N GLY A 157 -1.53 -11.67 16.39
CA GLY A 157 -0.87 -12.96 16.24
C GLY A 157 -0.25 -13.15 14.88
N THR A 158 -0.99 -12.82 13.82
CA THR A 158 -0.50 -12.86 12.43
C THR A 158 0.74 -12.00 12.24
N CYS A 159 0.71 -10.75 12.69
CA CYS A 159 1.86 -9.86 12.57
C CYS A 159 3.09 -10.38 13.33
N LYS A 160 2.90 -10.93 14.54
CA LYS A 160 3.98 -11.52 15.34
C LYS A 160 4.57 -12.77 14.66
N ILE A 161 3.73 -13.70 14.20
CA ILE A 161 4.18 -14.92 13.50
C ILE A 161 4.96 -14.56 12.23
N ARG A 162 4.45 -13.64 11.41
CA ARG A 162 5.15 -13.19 10.21
C ARG A 162 6.48 -12.49 10.53
N ASN A 163 6.57 -11.78 11.65
CA ASN A 163 7.82 -11.19 12.12
C ASN A 163 8.84 -12.26 12.54
N LEU A 164 8.38 -13.31 13.24
CA LEU A 164 9.23 -14.44 13.64
C LEU A 164 9.76 -15.19 12.41
N LEU A 165 8.90 -15.43 11.43
CA LEU A 165 9.25 -16.11 10.17
C LEU A 165 9.96 -15.22 9.15
N LYS A 166 10.23 -13.94 9.47
CA LYS A 166 10.86 -12.93 8.58
C LYS A 166 10.13 -12.76 7.23
N ILE A 167 8.80 -12.93 7.20
CA ILE A 167 7.99 -12.85 5.98
C ILE A 167 7.59 -11.39 5.72
N GLY A 168 7.93 -10.86 4.53
CA GLY A 168 7.53 -9.53 4.06
C GLY A 168 8.29 -8.38 4.72
N LEU A 169 9.51 -8.63 5.15
CA LEU A 169 10.39 -7.63 5.78
C LEU A 169 11.63 -7.39 4.94
#